data_5139035a99c7e3203a15845c7d1bf3f7
#
_entry.id   5139035a99c7e3203a15845c7d1bf3f7
#
_cell.length_a   1.000
_cell.length_b   1.000
_cell.length_c   1.000
_cell.angle_alpha   90.00
_cell.angle_beta   90.00
_cell.angle_gamma   90.00
#
_symmetry.space_group_name_H-M   'P 1'
#
loop_
_entity.id
_entity.type
_entity.pdbx_description
1 polymer ?
#
loop_
_entity_poly.entity_id
_entity_poly.type
_entity_poly.pdbx_seq_one_letter_code
_entity_poly.pdbx_strand_id
1 'polypeptide(L)'
;MLSEKGKYASATENRRLVWAEIVWPLILEINDVAFSLKQFQNKRDIICKEKNISINIPSRGLVSLMQKGIIRKEANIYSIHYKLIPYMRLKAICDYATAIHEVRLK
;
A
#
# COMPACT_ATOMS: atom_id res chain seq x y z
N MET A 1 -2.81 24.32 7.19
CA MET A 1 -3.89 23.73 6.39
C MET A 1 -3.49 22.43 5.77
N LEU A 2 -2.40 22.43 5.06
CA LEU A 2 -2.00 21.19 4.39
C LEU A 2 -1.66 20.10 5.36
N SER A 3 -1.02 20.43 6.47
CA SER A 3 -0.74 19.45 7.50
C SER A 3 -2.01 18.90 8.09
N GLU A 4 -3.00 19.75 8.24
CA GLU A 4 -4.31 19.31 8.71
C GLU A 4 -4.98 18.41 7.71
N LYS A 5 -4.82 18.73 6.44
CA LYS A 5 -5.33 17.90 5.38
C LYS A 5 -4.74 16.51 5.41
N GLY A 6 -3.43 16.42 5.55
CA GLY A 6 -2.78 15.12 5.70
C GLY A 6 -3.23 14.40 6.96
N LYS A 7 -3.45 15.17 8.02
CA LYS A 7 -3.86 14.63 9.31
C LYS A 7 -5.29 14.07 9.25
N TYR A 8 -6.16 14.70 8.49
CA TYR A 8 -7.57 14.32 8.41
C TYR A 8 -7.92 13.67 7.09
N ALA A 9 -6.93 13.16 6.39
CA ALA A 9 -7.18 12.48 5.13
C ALA A 9 -8.18 11.35 5.34
N SER A 10 -9.06 11.17 4.37
CA SER A 10 -10.04 10.10 4.43
C SER A 10 -9.35 8.73 4.36
N ALA A 11 -10.09 7.69 4.74
CA ALA A 11 -9.57 6.34 4.65
C ALA A 11 -9.18 6.01 3.21
N THR A 12 -9.94 6.49 2.23
CA THR A 12 -9.62 6.28 0.82
C THR A 12 -8.31 6.95 0.44
N GLU A 13 -8.10 8.17 0.89
CA GLU A 13 -6.85 8.88 0.60
C GLU A 13 -5.66 8.18 1.26
N ASN A 14 -5.84 7.69 2.47
CA ASN A 14 -4.79 6.95 3.17
C ASN A 14 -4.45 5.66 2.42
N ARG A 15 -5.46 4.95 1.90
CA ARG A 15 -5.23 3.75 1.10
C ARG A 15 -4.48 4.07 -0.18
N ARG A 16 -4.87 5.15 -0.85
CA ARG A 16 -4.19 5.57 -2.08
C ARG A 16 -2.74 5.91 -1.83
N LEU A 17 -2.48 6.65 -0.76
CA LEU A 17 -1.11 7.02 -0.40
C LEU A 17 -0.26 5.78 -0.13
N VAL A 18 -0.75 4.89 0.73
CA VAL A 18 0.00 3.70 1.11
C VAL A 18 0.23 2.80 -0.09
N TRP A 19 -0.79 2.61 -0.91
CA TRP A 19 -0.67 1.76 -2.08
C TRP A 19 0.31 2.34 -3.09
N ALA A 20 0.13 3.61 -3.45
CA ALA A 20 0.92 4.21 -4.54
C ALA A 20 2.35 4.54 -4.13
N GLU A 21 2.57 4.92 -2.87
CA GLU A 21 3.87 5.43 -2.45
C GLU A 21 4.70 4.41 -1.69
N ILE A 22 4.08 3.41 -1.09
CA ILE A 22 4.79 2.47 -0.24
C ILE A 22 4.69 1.05 -0.76
N VAL A 23 3.48 0.50 -0.82
CA VAL A 23 3.29 -0.93 -1.09
C VAL A 23 3.68 -1.29 -2.53
N TRP A 24 3.10 -0.62 -3.51
CA TRP A 24 3.37 -0.98 -4.90
C TRP A 24 4.84 -0.75 -5.28
N PRO A 25 5.45 0.40 -4.93
CA PRO A 25 6.89 0.56 -5.17
C PRO A 25 7.72 -0.50 -4.46
N LEU A 26 7.38 -0.86 -3.23
CA LEU A 26 8.09 -1.88 -2.49
C LEU A 26 8.02 -3.24 -3.21
N ILE A 27 6.83 -3.63 -3.64
CA ILE A 27 6.62 -4.88 -4.38
C ILE A 27 7.50 -4.91 -5.63
N LEU A 28 7.55 -3.81 -6.36
CA LEU A 28 8.37 -3.74 -7.57
C LEU A 28 9.87 -3.77 -7.26
N GLU A 29 10.28 -3.11 -6.18
CA GLU A 29 11.69 -3.08 -5.77
C GLU A 29 12.20 -4.46 -5.37
N ILE A 30 11.41 -5.18 -4.56
CA ILE A 30 11.84 -6.50 -4.12
C ILE A 30 11.50 -7.58 -5.15
N ASN A 31 10.74 -7.24 -6.16
CA ASN A 31 10.35 -8.14 -7.25
C ASN A 31 9.69 -9.42 -6.71
N ASP A 32 8.75 -9.24 -5.78
CA ASP A 32 8.04 -10.33 -5.14
C ASP A 32 6.61 -9.89 -4.85
N VAL A 33 5.70 -10.85 -4.76
CA VAL A 33 4.30 -10.58 -4.46
C VAL A 33 4.06 -10.37 -2.97
N ALA A 34 5.06 -10.60 -2.16
CA ALA A 34 4.94 -10.54 -0.70
C ALA A 34 6.08 -9.74 -0.09
N PHE A 35 5.82 -9.18 1.09
CA PHE A 35 6.81 -8.41 1.82
C PHE A 35 6.61 -8.63 3.32
N SER A 36 7.67 -8.40 4.09
CA SER A 36 7.62 -8.52 5.54
C SER A 36 7.18 -7.19 6.16
N LEU A 37 6.77 -7.26 7.42
CA LEU A 37 6.46 -6.05 8.17
C LEU A 37 7.68 -5.11 8.22
N LYS A 38 8.87 -5.67 8.40
CA LYS A 38 10.08 -4.86 8.47
C LYS A 38 10.34 -4.12 7.15
N GLN A 39 10.14 -4.80 6.02
CA GLN A 39 10.29 -4.16 4.72
C GLN A 39 9.31 -3.01 4.56
N PHE A 40 8.06 -3.23 4.98
CA PHE A 40 7.06 -2.18 4.94
C PHE A 40 7.45 -1.00 5.83
N GLN A 41 7.86 -1.29 7.05
CA GLN A 41 8.24 -0.23 8.00
C GLN A 41 9.39 0.61 7.48
N ASN A 42 10.39 -0.03 6.91
CA ASN A 42 11.54 0.68 6.35
C ASN A 42 11.12 1.62 5.23
N LYS A 43 10.30 1.12 4.31
CA LYS A 43 9.81 1.94 3.19
C LYS A 43 8.90 3.06 3.71
N ARG A 44 8.00 2.72 4.65
CA ARG A 44 7.12 3.70 5.28
C ARG A 44 7.90 4.85 5.88
N ASP A 45 8.97 4.53 6.63
CA ASP A 45 9.74 5.56 7.33
C ASP A 45 10.41 6.50 6.33
N ILE A 46 10.94 5.97 5.24
CA ILE A 46 11.55 6.78 4.20
C ILE A 46 10.51 7.74 3.58
N ILE A 47 9.36 7.20 3.21
CA ILE A 47 8.32 8.00 2.54
C ILE A 47 7.74 9.04 3.49
N CYS A 48 7.51 8.68 4.74
CA CYS A 48 6.98 9.61 5.72
C CYS A 48 7.95 10.77 5.98
N LYS A 49 9.23 10.48 6.00
CA LYS A 49 10.23 11.50 6.17
C LYS A 49 10.26 12.44 4.97
N GLU A 50 10.23 11.88 3.76
CA GLU A 50 10.24 12.67 2.54
C GLU A 50 9.01 13.58 2.43
N LYS A 51 7.86 13.05 2.81
CA LYS A 51 6.59 13.78 2.67
C LYS A 51 6.20 14.55 3.93
N ASN A 52 6.97 14.41 4.98
CA ASN A 52 6.71 15.07 6.26
C ASN A 52 5.30 14.74 6.79
N ILE A 53 4.99 13.44 6.85
CA ILE A 53 3.71 12.95 7.37
C ILE A 53 3.95 12.00 8.52
N SER A 54 2.92 11.84 9.36
CA SER A 54 2.97 10.93 10.50
C SER A 54 3.01 9.48 10.04
N ILE A 55 3.81 8.64 10.70
CA ILE A 55 3.89 7.22 10.41
C ILE A 55 2.56 6.51 10.70
N ASN A 56 1.68 7.11 11.47
CA ASN A 56 0.37 6.53 11.75
C ASN A 56 -0.52 6.49 10.51
N ILE A 57 -0.34 7.41 9.58
CA ILE A 57 -1.15 7.47 8.36
C ILE A 57 -0.94 6.22 7.50
N PRO A 58 0.30 5.88 7.12
CA PRO A 58 0.51 4.64 6.35
C PRO A 58 0.15 3.38 7.13
N SER A 59 0.36 3.38 8.44
CA SER A 59 0.03 2.21 9.24
C SER A 59 -1.47 1.91 9.19
N ARG A 60 -2.29 2.95 9.30
CA ARG A 60 -3.74 2.82 9.19
C ARG A 60 -4.15 2.44 7.76
N GLY A 61 -3.46 3.01 6.79
CA GLY A 61 -3.72 2.70 5.38
C GLY A 61 -3.46 1.23 5.07
N LEU A 62 -2.42 0.66 5.63
CA LEU A 62 -2.12 -0.77 5.44
C LEU A 62 -3.25 -1.64 5.98
N VAL A 63 -3.71 -1.35 7.20
CA VAL A 63 -4.84 -2.08 7.79
C VAL A 63 -6.07 -1.95 6.91
N SER A 64 -6.32 -0.75 6.40
CA SER A 64 -7.47 -0.50 5.55
C SER A 64 -7.38 -1.26 4.22
N LEU A 65 -6.18 -1.38 3.64
CA LEU A 65 -5.98 -2.20 2.43
C LEU A 65 -6.28 -3.67 2.71
N MET A 66 -5.93 -4.14 3.90
CA MET A 66 -6.25 -5.51 4.30
C MET A 66 -7.75 -5.70 4.41
N GLN A 67 -8.46 -4.72 4.96
CA GLN A 67 -9.92 -4.78 5.09
C GLN A 67 -10.60 -4.80 3.72
N LYS A 68 -9.98 -4.18 2.72
CA LYS A 68 -10.51 -4.19 1.36
C LYS A 68 -10.11 -5.43 0.56
N GLY A 69 -9.30 -6.30 1.15
CA GLY A 69 -8.89 -7.53 0.48
C GLY A 69 -7.78 -7.36 -0.54
N ILE A 70 -7.21 -6.17 -0.66
CA ILE A 70 -6.11 -5.91 -1.61
C ILE A 70 -4.83 -6.56 -1.11
N ILE A 71 -4.64 -6.57 0.20
CA ILE A 71 -3.49 -7.18 0.86
C ILE A 71 -4.00 -8.20 1.86
N ARG A 72 -3.29 -9.31 1.95
CA ARG A 72 -3.57 -10.38 2.88
C ARG A 72 -2.36 -10.57 3.79
N LYS A 73 -2.61 -10.81 5.06
CA LYS A 73 -1.53 -11.06 6.03
C LYS A 73 -1.62 -12.48 6.54
N GLU A 74 -0.48 -13.18 6.50
CA GLU A 74 -0.35 -14.49 7.12
C GLU A 74 0.95 -14.48 7.93
N ALA A 75 0.83 -14.70 9.25
CA ALA A 75 1.94 -14.54 10.19
C ALA A 75 2.51 -13.12 10.03
N ASN A 76 3.79 -12.97 9.70
CA ASN A 76 4.41 -11.66 9.54
C ASN A 76 4.66 -11.30 8.07
N ILE A 77 3.97 -11.98 7.17
CA ILE A 77 4.14 -11.76 5.73
C ILE A 77 2.85 -11.18 5.15
N TYR A 78 3.00 -10.14 4.35
CA TYR A 78 1.92 -9.48 3.64
C TYR A 78 2.04 -9.80 2.17
N SER A 79 0.93 -10.13 1.52
CA SER A 79 0.96 -10.41 0.09
C SER A 79 -0.18 -9.69 -0.62
N ILE A 80 0.05 -9.36 -1.89
CA ILE A 80 -0.98 -8.72 -2.70
C ILE A 80 -1.98 -9.77 -3.18
N HIS A 81 -3.20 -9.31 -3.45
CA HIS A 81 -4.24 -10.18 -3.98
C HIS A 81 -3.75 -10.84 -5.28
N TYR A 82 -4.10 -12.11 -5.48
CA TYR A 82 -3.59 -12.86 -6.63
C TYR A 82 -3.93 -12.22 -7.98
N LYS A 83 -5.04 -11.51 -8.05
CA LYS A 83 -5.44 -10.84 -9.31
C LYS A 83 -4.48 -9.71 -9.70
N LEU A 84 -3.66 -9.25 -8.77
CA LEU A 84 -2.70 -8.17 -9.04
C LEU A 84 -1.33 -8.69 -9.43
N ILE A 85 -1.12 -10.01 -9.35
CA ILE A 85 0.18 -10.61 -9.69
C ILE A 85 0.59 -10.32 -11.13
N PRO A 86 -0.31 -10.40 -12.13
CA PRO A 86 0.10 -10.08 -13.50
C PRO A 86 0.65 -8.66 -13.64
N TYR A 87 0.07 -7.70 -12.91
CA TYR A 87 0.56 -6.32 -12.93
C TYR A 87 1.97 -6.23 -12.39
N MET A 88 2.24 -6.96 -11.30
CA MET A 88 3.57 -6.98 -10.70
C MET A 88 4.59 -7.62 -11.65
N ARG A 89 4.23 -8.73 -12.28
CA ARG A 89 5.13 -9.43 -13.20
C ARG A 89 5.49 -8.58 -14.40
N LEU A 90 4.56 -7.77 -14.87
CA LEU A 90 4.80 -6.86 -16.00
C LEU A 90 5.40 -5.54 -15.55
N LYS A 91 5.56 -5.35 -14.25
CA LYS A 91 6.02 -4.09 -13.66
C LYS A 91 5.16 -2.92 -14.15
N ALA A 92 3.87 -3.19 -14.27
CA ALA A 92 2.92 -2.23 -14.81
C ALA A 92 2.51 -1.21 -13.74
N ILE A 93 1.96 -0.11 -14.20
CA ILE A 93 1.32 0.85 -13.31
C ILE A 93 0.04 0.22 -12.79
N CYS A 94 -0.10 0.18 -11.46
CA CYS A 94 -1.29 -0.36 -10.83
C CYS A 94 -1.65 0.58 -9.67
N ASP A 95 -2.45 1.59 -9.96
CA ASP A 95 -2.87 2.52 -8.92
C ASP A 95 -3.97 1.90 -8.04
N TYR A 96 -4.35 2.61 -6.99
CA TYR A 96 -5.36 2.10 -6.06
C TYR A 96 -6.68 1.81 -6.75
N ALA A 97 -7.12 2.68 -7.67
CA ALA A 97 -8.38 2.48 -8.38
C ALA A 97 -8.35 1.20 -9.20
N THR A 98 -7.25 0.94 -9.90
CA THR A 98 -7.07 -0.29 -10.65
C THR A 98 -7.07 -1.50 -9.73
N ALA A 99 -6.34 -1.42 -8.62
CA ALA A 99 -6.25 -2.52 -7.68
C ALA A 99 -7.62 -2.88 -7.11
N ILE A 100 -8.38 -1.88 -6.65
CA ILE A 100 -9.68 -2.14 -6.05
C ILE A 100 -10.67 -2.69 -7.08
N HIS A 101 -10.58 -2.19 -8.31
CA HIS A 101 -11.44 -2.67 -9.41
C HIS A 101 -11.18 -4.16 -9.67
N GLU A 102 -9.91 -4.53 -9.82
CA GLU A 102 -9.53 -5.92 -10.11
C GLU A 102 -9.96 -6.86 -8.99
N VAL A 103 -9.74 -6.45 -7.75
CA VAL A 103 -10.09 -7.29 -6.60
C VAL A 103 -11.59 -7.53 -6.50
N ARG A 104 -12.39 -6.55 -6.94
CA ARG A 104 -13.85 -6.66 -6.90
C ARG A 104 -14.46 -7.42 -8.08
N LEU A 105 -13.71 -7.64 -9.13
CA LEU A 105 -14.20 -8.41 -10.27
C LEU A 105 -14.42 -9.86 -9.86
N LYS A 106 -15.52 -10.44 -10.33
CA LYS A 106 -15.87 -11.83 -10.02
C LYS A 106 -15.50 -12.78 -11.12
#